data_13941ab7d835cce70dfb8351af39d618
#
_entry.id   13941ab7d835cce70dfb8351af39d618
#
_cell.length_a   1.000
_cell.length_b   1.000
_cell.length_c   1.000
_cell.angle_alpha   90.00
_cell.angle_beta   90.00
_cell.angle_gamma   90.00
#
_symmetry.space_group_name_H-M   'P 1'
#
loop_
_entity.id
_entity.type
_entity.pdbx_description
1 polymer ?
#
loop_
_entity_poly.entity_id
_entity_poly.type
_entity_poly.pdbx_seq_one_letter_code
_entity_poly.pdbx_strand_id
1 'polypeptide(L)'
;MSTYLRTFLLVFCFLAVVQNAVFGQLSETPLLDYSYSGAGRPGASGHEFMLVMAHKEVQKVLLDVAGSPRNLAFLEEELKGTGVTSEILQTLRLIRRDGDKYVLGFSLLTNADLDKIRAVAEVEARSLASALLVRRSEIESILTRNSQPGVDWRTRAFIILGCASLDWDGLNLVRKRGYLTVPAKGTYLPVAHQIGGGGSLRGIYWGSHSYHETIAVTSFGDHYSVPRNALPDMFFTLESLLGHMEGPEALKSKFVDATYALVRRRAGMMMLSLRKGEKTLKQLVEASGLTDAEAQKMVNFLLELNYVSTVDGRYQSPIPVFDEHDEPMVKELRHLGQEVMEKWFEEHYKALCEQLSDLAPVRCGVPLAEGFYEVWHYIFGLANRELVAAGLFADPYDDRRFFKGFIPTVYILNVLKGSI
;
A
#
# COMPACT_ATOMS: atom_id res chain seq x y z
N MET A 1 -15.75 7.96 -19.77
CA MET A 1 -15.01 7.54 -18.54
C MET A 1 -14.08 6.40 -18.91
N SER A 2 -12.79 6.64 -18.89
CA SER A 2 -11.78 5.79 -19.56
C SER A 2 -11.54 4.45 -18.84
N THR A 3 -11.66 3.37 -19.56
CA THR A 3 -11.34 1.98 -19.20
C THR A 3 -9.89 1.82 -18.67
N TYR A 4 -9.03 2.78 -18.93
CA TYR A 4 -7.60 2.79 -18.61
C TYR A 4 -7.30 2.96 -17.11
N LEU A 5 -8.17 3.60 -16.35
CA LEU A 5 -7.95 3.81 -14.91
C LEU A 5 -8.30 2.57 -14.07
N ARG A 6 -9.25 1.75 -14.57
CA ARG A 6 -9.61 0.48 -13.93
C ARG A 6 -8.48 -0.55 -14.00
N THR A 7 -7.72 -0.56 -15.09
CA THR A 7 -6.61 -1.50 -15.29
C THR A 7 -5.41 -1.16 -14.40
N PHE A 8 -5.16 0.12 -14.12
CA PHE A 8 -4.01 0.54 -13.32
C PHE A 8 -4.17 0.25 -11.82
N LEU A 9 -5.37 0.37 -11.29
CA LEU A 9 -5.69 0.06 -9.89
C LEU A 9 -5.78 -1.45 -9.60
N LEU A 10 -6.28 -2.23 -10.56
CA LEU A 10 -6.28 -3.69 -10.48
C LEU A 10 -4.86 -4.27 -10.45
N VAL A 11 -3.90 -3.65 -11.13
CA VAL A 11 -2.50 -4.13 -11.17
C VAL A 11 -1.82 -3.98 -9.81
N PHE A 12 -2.06 -2.92 -9.05
CA PHE A 12 -1.44 -2.74 -7.72
C PHE A 12 -2.00 -3.68 -6.65
N CYS A 13 -3.31 -3.98 -6.68
CA CYS A 13 -3.91 -4.98 -5.78
C CYS A 13 -3.58 -6.42 -6.21
N PHE A 14 -3.39 -6.67 -7.51
CA PHE A 14 -3.07 -8.00 -8.04
C PHE A 14 -1.62 -8.41 -7.74
N LEU A 15 -0.69 -7.46 -7.62
CA LEU A 15 0.74 -7.74 -7.39
C LEU A 15 1.00 -8.37 -6.01
N ALA A 16 0.28 -7.99 -4.97
CA ALA A 16 0.40 -8.64 -3.66
C ALA A 16 -0.12 -10.10 -3.66
N VAL A 17 -1.08 -10.42 -4.54
CA VAL A 17 -1.69 -11.75 -4.63
C VAL A 17 -0.85 -12.71 -5.48
N VAL A 18 -0.26 -12.23 -6.58
CA VAL A 18 0.55 -13.06 -7.49
C VAL A 18 1.89 -13.44 -6.86
N GLN A 19 2.47 -12.59 -6.01
CA GLN A 19 3.70 -12.94 -5.28
C GLN A 19 3.55 -14.22 -4.44
N ASN A 20 2.40 -14.45 -3.82
CA ASN A 20 2.20 -15.64 -2.99
C ASN A 20 1.92 -16.93 -3.78
N ALA A 21 1.35 -16.86 -4.99
CA ALA A 21 1.02 -18.04 -5.78
C ALA A 21 2.23 -18.66 -6.50
N VAL A 22 3.23 -17.84 -6.86
CA VAL A 22 4.47 -18.30 -7.49
C VAL A 22 5.48 -18.82 -6.46
N PHE A 23 5.47 -18.30 -5.22
CA PHE A 23 6.43 -18.64 -4.16
C PHE A 23 6.12 -19.96 -3.43
N GLY A 24 4.97 -20.57 -3.62
CA GLY A 24 4.63 -21.87 -2.98
C GLY A 24 5.54 -23.05 -3.38
N GLN A 25 6.46 -22.88 -4.33
CA GLN A 25 7.41 -23.90 -4.76
C GLN A 25 8.89 -23.55 -4.55
N LEU A 26 9.23 -22.36 -4.04
CA LEU A 26 10.63 -22.00 -3.81
C LEU A 26 11.02 -22.30 -2.36
N SER A 27 11.91 -23.26 -2.16
CA SER A 27 12.44 -23.69 -0.85
C SER A 27 13.39 -22.66 -0.20
N GLU A 28 13.68 -21.54 -0.86
CA GLU A 28 14.63 -20.52 -0.41
C GLU A 28 14.01 -19.13 -0.33
N THR A 29 14.33 -18.39 0.75
CA THR A 29 13.88 -17.01 0.93
C THR A 29 14.43 -16.12 -0.20
N PRO A 30 13.59 -15.31 -0.87
CA PRO A 30 14.05 -14.38 -1.90
C PRO A 30 14.98 -13.31 -1.30
N LEU A 31 15.87 -12.77 -2.13
CA LEU A 31 16.79 -11.69 -1.74
C LEU A 31 16.20 -10.29 -1.98
N LEU A 32 15.25 -10.21 -2.92
CA LEU A 32 14.61 -8.97 -3.34
C LEU A 32 13.09 -9.06 -3.19
N ASP A 33 12.48 -7.99 -2.71
CA ASP A 33 11.08 -7.68 -2.96
C ASP A 33 11.01 -6.83 -4.22
N TYR A 34 10.11 -7.15 -5.16
CA TYR A 34 10.10 -6.52 -6.47
C TYR A 34 8.70 -6.41 -7.06
N SER A 35 8.50 -5.36 -7.82
CA SER A 35 7.24 -5.05 -8.48
C SER A 35 7.47 -4.39 -9.83
N TYR A 36 6.41 -4.19 -10.59
CA TYR A 36 6.45 -3.36 -11.79
C TYR A 36 5.13 -2.59 -11.94
N SER A 37 5.18 -1.47 -12.63
CA SER A 37 4.01 -0.70 -13.01
C SER A 37 3.90 -0.56 -14.53
N GLY A 38 2.66 -0.45 -15.05
CA GLY A 38 2.39 -0.25 -16.48
C GLY A 38 2.05 -1.52 -17.25
N ALA A 39 1.77 -1.36 -18.54
CA ALA A 39 1.49 -2.46 -19.47
C ALA A 39 2.79 -2.90 -20.13
N GLY A 40 2.96 -4.19 -20.41
CA GLY A 40 4.13 -4.74 -21.09
C GLY A 40 4.51 -3.97 -22.37
N ARG A 41 5.75 -4.10 -22.81
CA ARG A 41 6.32 -3.46 -24.02
C ARG A 41 6.61 -4.51 -25.10
N PRO A 42 6.85 -4.10 -26.35
CA PRO A 42 7.28 -5.03 -27.39
C PRO A 42 8.53 -5.83 -26.96
N GLY A 43 8.46 -7.16 -27.04
CA GLY A 43 9.55 -8.07 -26.67
C GLY A 43 9.81 -8.26 -25.18
N ALA A 44 9.02 -7.62 -24.30
CA ALA A 44 9.11 -7.81 -22.86
C ALA A 44 7.81 -7.45 -22.17
N SER A 45 7.42 -8.21 -21.17
CA SER A 45 6.21 -7.98 -20.35
C SER A 45 6.53 -8.00 -18.87
N GLY A 46 5.59 -7.48 -18.03
CA GLY A 46 5.70 -7.60 -16.59
C GLY A 46 5.69 -9.06 -16.14
N HIS A 47 5.00 -9.95 -16.86
CA HIS A 47 5.01 -11.38 -16.58
C HIS A 47 6.41 -11.98 -16.81
N GLU A 48 7.07 -11.66 -17.92
CA GLU A 48 8.46 -12.10 -18.19
C GLU A 48 9.42 -11.57 -17.11
N PHE A 49 9.26 -10.31 -16.69
CA PHE A 49 9.98 -9.76 -15.56
C PHE A 49 9.83 -10.62 -14.30
N MET A 50 8.58 -10.97 -13.93
CA MET A 50 8.31 -11.79 -12.74
C MET A 50 8.96 -13.18 -12.83
N LEU A 51 8.91 -13.82 -14.01
CA LEU A 51 9.55 -15.12 -14.23
C LEU A 51 11.07 -15.06 -14.07
N VAL A 52 11.71 -14.02 -14.63
CA VAL A 52 13.17 -13.84 -14.54
C VAL A 52 13.58 -13.50 -13.10
N MET A 53 12.84 -12.63 -12.42
CA MET A 53 13.11 -12.25 -11.03
C MET A 53 12.84 -13.36 -10.02
N ALA A 54 12.13 -14.44 -10.40
CA ALA A 54 11.95 -15.62 -9.55
C ALA A 54 13.27 -16.40 -9.33
N HIS A 55 14.28 -16.25 -10.21
CA HIS A 55 15.60 -16.88 -10.05
C HIS A 55 16.44 -16.14 -9.01
N LYS A 56 16.85 -16.83 -7.95
CA LYS A 56 17.70 -16.26 -6.89
C LYS A 56 19.06 -15.82 -7.38
N GLU A 57 19.62 -16.53 -8.37
CA GLU A 57 20.87 -16.21 -9.03
C GLU A 57 20.77 -14.85 -9.75
N VAL A 58 19.64 -14.59 -10.41
CA VAL A 58 19.38 -13.28 -11.04
C VAL A 58 19.32 -12.19 -9.98
N GLN A 59 18.61 -12.40 -8.89
CA GLN A 59 18.54 -11.43 -7.78
C GLN A 59 19.94 -11.13 -7.22
N LYS A 60 20.77 -12.16 -7.03
CA LYS A 60 22.15 -12.02 -6.57
C LYS A 60 22.98 -11.19 -7.56
N VAL A 61 22.94 -11.53 -8.85
CA VAL A 61 23.64 -10.81 -9.92
C VAL A 61 23.25 -9.33 -9.93
N LEU A 62 21.96 -9.01 -9.79
CA LEU A 62 21.49 -7.63 -9.75
C LEU A 62 22.02 -6.87 -8.53
N LEU A 63 22.10 -7.50 -7.36
CA LEU A 63 22.73 -6.92 -6.17
C LEU A 63 24.23 -6.70 -6.36
N ASP A 64 24.94 -7.64 -6.98
CA ASP A 64 26.36 -7.50 -7.31
C ASP A 64 26.61 -6.33 -8.29
N VAL A 65 25.73 -6.18 -9.31
CA VAL A 65 25.76 -5.06 -10.27
C VAL A 65 25.42 -3.73 -9.59
N ALA A 66 24.53 -3.72 -8.60
CA ALA A 66 24.23 -2.54 -7.80
C ALA A 66 25.44 -2.08 -6.97
N GLY A 67 26.25 -3.03 -6.48
CA GLY A 67 27.49 -2.75 -5.76
C GLY A 67 28.60 -2.17 -6.62
N SER A 68 28.76 -2.71 -7.84
CA SER A 68 29.78 -2.24 -8.80
C SER A 68 29.50 -2.76 -10.22
N PRO A 69 29.87 -1.99 -11.28
CA PRO A 69 29.75 -2.43 -12.66
C PRO A 69 30.46 -3.77 -12.93
N ARG A 70 29.81 -4.71 -13.61
CA ARG A 70 30.28 -6.07 -13.91
C ARG A 70 30.54 -6.24 -15.42
N ASN A 71 31.47 -7.11 -15.79
CA ASN A 71 31.72 -7.47 -17.19
C ASN A 71 30.83 -8.64 -17.66
N LEU A 72 30.81 -8.93 -18.94
CA LEU A 72 30.00 -10.01 -19.51
C LEU A 72 30.39 -11.38 -18.95
N ALA A 73 31.66 -11.68 -18.79
CA ALA A 73 32.12 -12.98 -18.29
C ALA A 73 31.58 -13.28 -16.86
N PHE A 74 31.50 -12.26 -16.00
CA PHE A 74 30.87 -12.40 -14.69
C PHE A 74 29.40 -12.75 -14.81
N LEU A 75 28.64 -12.05 -15.68
CA LEU A 75 27.22 -12.32 -15.86
C LEU A 75 26.97 -13.73 -16.40
N GLU A 76 27.74 -14.17 -17.40
CA GLU A 76 27.61 -15.50 -17.99
C GLU A 76 27.89 -16.62 -16.99
N GLU A 77 28.88 -16.45 -16.10
CA GLU A 77 29.20 -17.45 -15.09
C GLU A 77 28.11 -17.53 -13.99
N GLU A 78 27.71 -16.37 -13.44
CA GLU A 78 26.72 -16.34 -12.36
C GLU A 78 25.27 -16.71 -12.81
N LEU A 79 24.95 -16.49 -14.09
CA LEU A 79 23.64 -16.84 -14.64
C LEU A 79 23.60 -18.28 -15.25
N LYS A 80 24.71 -18.99 -15.22
CA LYS A 80 24.83 -20.32 -15.80
C LYS A 80 23.80 -21.29 -15.22
N GLY A 81 23.08 -21.97 -16.11
CA GLY A 81 22.03 -22.94 -15.72
C GLY A 81 20.64 -22.35 -15.44
N THR A 82 20.48 -21.02 -15.38
CA THR A 82 19.18 -20.38 -15.15
C THR A 82 18.35 -20.25 -16.45
N GLY A 83 18.96 -20.33 -17.60
CA GLY A 83 18.34 -19.98 -18.89
C GLY A 83 18.18 -18.48 -19.11
N VAL A 84 18.61 -17.63 -18.18
CA VAL A 84 18.59 -16.17 -18.31
C VAL A 84 19.92 -15.70 -18.85
N THR A 85 19.91 -14.80 -19.84
CA THR A 85 21.13 -14.22 -20.44
C THR A 85 21.23 -12.72 -20.18
N SER A 86 22.39 -12.15 -20.42
CA SER A 86 22.59 -10.70 -20.33
C SER A 86 21.67 -9.91 -21.29
N GLU A 87 21.34 -10.47 -22.45
CA GLU A 87 20.41 -9.89 -23.41
C GLU A 87 18.98 -9.86 -22.88
N ILE A 88 18.55 -10.95 -22.20
CA ILE A 88 17.24 -10.99 -21.53
C ILE A 88 17.17 -9.90 -20.46
N LEU A 89 18.19 -9.79 -19.61
CA LEU A 89 18.23 -8.76 -18.57
C LEU A 89 18.20 -7.33 -19.16
N GLN A 90 18.90 -7.10 -20.29
CA GLN A 90 18.85 -5.81 -20.99
C GLN A 90 17.48 -5.54 -21.61
N THR A 91 16.87 -6.55 -22.24
CA THR A 91 15.52 -6.45 -22.84
C THR A 91 14.48 -6.08 -21.77
N LEU A 92 14.61 -6.66 -20.58
CA LEU A 92 13.77 -6.38 -19.42
C LEU A 92 14.15 -5.08 -18.68
N ARG A 93 15.19 -4.34 -19.16
CA ARG A 93 15.70 -3.14 -18.51
C ARG A 93 16.25 -3.34 -17.10
N LEU A 94 16.62 -4.55 -16.73
CA LEU A 94 17.21 -4.83 -15.42
C LEU A 94 18.68 -4.38 -15.35
N ILE A 95 19.40 -4.51 -16.47
CA ILE A 95 20.74 -3.98 -16.64
C ILE A 95 20.84 -3.18 -17.94
N ARG A 96 21.83 -2.33 -18.03
CA ARG A 96 22.24 -1.64 -19.27
C ARG A 96 23.74 -1.70 -19.44
N ARG A 97 24.19 -1.68 -20.69
CA ARG A 97 25.60 -1.65 -21.00
C ARG A 97 26.16 -0.23 -20.82
N ASP A 98 27.34 -0.13 -20.23
CA ASP A 98 28.12 1.10 -20.04
C ASP A 98 29.58 0.80 -20.36
N GLY A 99 30.00 1.13 -21.60
CA GLY A 99 31.29 0.72 -22.14
C GLY A 99 31.38 -0.81 -22.28
N ASP A 100 32.37 -1.40 -21.63
CA ASP A 100 32.61 -2.85 -21.57
C ASP A 100 31.94 -3.54 -20.35
N LYS A 101 31.24 -2.77 -19.54
CA LYS A 101 30.58 -3.24 -18.30
C LYS A 101 29.06 -3.12 -18.37
N TYR A 102 28.42 -3.69 -17.38
CA TYR A 102 26.98 -3.64 -17.15
C TYR A 102 26.71 -2.99 -15.80
N VAL A 103 25.72 -2.10 -15.79
CA VAL A 103 25.23 -1.38 -14.62
C VAL A 103 23.73 -1.58 -14.50
N LEU A 104 23.13 -1.19 -13.37
CA LEU A 104 21.68 -1.22 -13.20
C LEU A 104 20.96 -0.44 -14.30
N GLY A 105 19.87 -1.00 -14.79
CA GLY A 105 18.96 -0.38 -15.76
C GLY A 105 17.61 0.02 -15.17
N PHE A 106 17.39 -0.19 -13.87
CA PHE A 106 16.15 0.07 -13.16
C PHE A 106 16.41 0.45 -11.70
N SER A 107 15.37 0.90 -11.00
CA SER A 107 15.47 1.25 -9.59
C SER A 107 15.52 -0.02 -8.72
N LEU A 108 16.73 -0.41 -8.33
CA LEU A 108 17.00 -1.45 -7.34
C LEU A 108 17.70 -0.80 -6.14
N LEU A 109 17.02 -0.78 -4.99
CA LEU A 109 17.51 -0.21 -3.75
C LEU A 109 18.16 -1.29 -2.89
N THR A 110 19.44 -1.13 -2.60
CA THR A 110 20.17 -2.00 -1.67
C THR A 110 19.82 -1.67 -0.21
N ASN A 111 20.22 -2.51 0.73
CA ASN A 111 20.05 -2.20 2.15
C ASN A 111 20.71 -0.87 2.55
N ALA A 112 21.87 -0.56 1.99
CA ALA A 112 22.55 0.72 2.24
C ALA A 112 21.74 1.91 1.67
N ASP A 113 21.11 1.75 0.51
CA ASP A 113 20.21 2.75 -0.05
C ASP A 113 18.98 2.95 0.83
N LEU A 114 18.38 1.86 1.31
CA LEU A 114 17.20 1.90 2.19
C LEU A 114 17.52 2.58 3.53
N ASP A 115 18.69 2.27 4.13
CA ASP A 115 19.16 2.93 5.36
C ASP A 115 19.33 4.44 5.14
N LYS A 116 19.91 4.83 4.01
CA LYS A 116 20.06 6.23 3.64
C LYS A 116 18.72 6.92 3.40
N ILE A 117 17.82 6.30 2.63
CA ILE A 117 16.47 6.82 2.41
C ILE A 117 15.78 7.02 3.74
N ARG A 118 15.86 6.06 4.65
CA ARG A 118 15.27 6.16 5.99
C ARG A 118 15.83 7.33 6.77
N ALA A 119 17.14 7.48 6.84
CA ALA A 119 17.79 8.57 7.57
C ALA A 119 17.36 9.96 7.05
N VAL A 120 17.30 10.13 5.73
CA VAL A 120 16.80 11.36 5.11
C VAL A 120 15.31 11.55 5.39
N ALA A 121 14.51 10.50 5.20
CA ALA A 121 13.07 10.54 5.39
C ALA A 121 12.66 10.82 6.84
N GLU A 122 13.44 10.43 7.85
CA GLU A 122 13.17 10.76 9.27
C GLU A 122 13.25 12.27 9.54
N VAL A 123 14.12 12.98 8.86
CA VAL A 123 14.20 14.46 8.95
C VAL A 123 13.01 15.10 8.25
N GLU A 124 12.76 14.68 7.03
CA GLU A 124 11.72 15.21 6.17
C GLU A 124 10.30 14.88 6.68
N ALA A 125 10.12 13.72 7.29
CA ALA A 125 8.87 13.32 7.93
C ALA A 125 8.52 14.23 9.14
N ARG A 126 9.51 14.60 9.97
CA ARG A 126 9.28 15.56 11.06
C ARG A 126 8.86 16.92 10.54
N SER A 127 9.45 17.38 9.43
CA SER A 127 9.05 18.64 8.78
C SER A 127 7.60 18.57 8.29
N LEU A 128 7.24 17.52 7.56
CA LEU A 128 5.88 17.32 7.05
C LEU A 128 4.86 17.18 8.19
N ALA A 129 5.18 16.38 9.21
CA ALA A 129 4.33 16.25 10.40
C ALA A 129 4.13 17.58 11.12
N SER A 130 5.20 18.39 11.28
CA SER A 130 5.13 19.71 11.90
C SER A 130 4.21 20.65 11.12
N ALA A 131 4.27 20.63 9.80
CA ALA A 131 3.39 21.42 8.95
C ALA A 131 1.89 21.06 9.14
N LEU A 132 1.58 19.77 9.31
CA LEU A 132 0.22 19.33 9.64
C LEU A 132 -0.19 19.68 11.08
N LEU A 133 0.72 19.59 12.04
CA LEU A 133 0.46 19.91 13.44
C LEU A 133 0.10 21.38 13.65
N VAL A 134 0.63 22.30 12.86
CA VAL A 134 0.22 23.72 12.86
C VAL A 134 -1.28 23.87 12.55
N ARG A 135 -1.87 22.95 11.77
CA ARG A 135 -3.29 22.96 11.40
C ARG A 135 -4.17 22.11 12.36
N ARG A 136 -3.62 21.63 13.49
CA ARG A 136 -4.30 20.70 14.42
C ARG A 136 -5.70 21.14 14.82
N SER A 137 -5.85 22.39 15.28
CA SER A 137 -7.15 22.90 15.75
C SER A 137 -8.20 22.94 14.65
N GLU A 138 -7.78 23.22 13.43
CA GLU A 138 -8.66 23.21 12.25
C GLU A 138 -9.07 21.79 11.90
N ILE A 139 -8.13 20.84 11.86
CA ILE A 139 -8.37 19.41 11.61
C ILE A 139 -9.37 18.86 12.63
N GLU A 140 -9.14 19.12 13.92
CA GLU A 140 -10.03 18.69 15.01
C GLU A 140 -11.42 19.30 14.86
N SER A 141 -11.51 20.61 14.56
CA SER A 141 -12.79 21.30 14.34
C SER A 141 -13.58 20.68 13.18
N ILE A 142 -12.92 20.36 12.06
CA ILE A 142 -13.56 19.72 10.90
C ILE A 142 -14.11 18.34 11.28
N LEU A 143 -13.32 17.51 11.95
CA LEU A 143 -13.67 16.13 12.29
C LEU A 143 -14.76 16.02 13.36
N THR A 144 -14.83 16.98 14.28
CA THR A 144 -15.81 16.99 15.37
C THR A 144 -17.18 17.46 14.91
N ARG A 145 -17.27 18.26 13.84
CA ARG A 145 -18.57 18.69 13.25
C ARG A 145 -19.41 17.53 12.72
N ASN A 146 -18.79 16.44 12.31
CA ASN A 146 -19.47 15.25 11.78
C ASN A 146 -18.94 13.97 12.45
N SER A 147 -19.09 13.88 13.77
CA SER A 147 -18.59 12.76 14.56
C SER A 147 -19.30 11.43 14.23
N GLN A 148 -18.60 10.33 14.45
CA GLN A 148 -19.18 8.98 14.46
C GLN A 148 -19.25 8.48 15.91
N PRO A 149 -20.43 8.06 16.40
CA PRO A 149 -20.53 7.50 17.74
C PRO A 149 -19.57 6.33 17.96
N GLY A 150 -18.87 6.32 19.09
CA GLY A 150 -17.91 5.26 19.44
C GLY A 150 -16.55 5.32 18.73
N VAL A 151 -16.33 6.25 17.81
CA VAL A 151 -15.06 6.41 17.07
C VAL A 151 -14.40 7.74 17.42
N ASP A 152 -13.17 7.66 17.90
CA ASP A 152 -12.34 8.85 18.18
C ASP A 152 -12.01 9.58 16.87
N TRP A 153 -12.08 10.91 16.89
CA TRP A 153 -11.75 11.75 15.73
C TRP A 153 -10.31 11.51 15.22
N ARG A 154 -9.35 11.16 16.09
CA ARG A 154 -7.96 10.84 15.73
C ARG A 154 -7.86 9.59 14.86
N THR A 155 -8.76 8.62 15.07
CA THR A 155 -8.84 7.42 14.21
C THR A 155 -9.31 7.80 12.81
N ARG A 156 -10.26 8.70 12.71
CA ARG A 156 -10.75 9.22 11.42
C ARG A 156 -9.70 10.10 10.75
N ALA A 157 -8.97 10.91 11.53
CA ALA A 157 -7.84 11.69 11.03
C ALA A 157 -6.76 10.80 10.40
N PHE A 158 -6.40 9.70 11.05
CA PHE A 158 -5.40 8.75 10.54
C PHE A 158 -5.81 8.17 9.18
N ILE A 159 -7.09 7.82 9.00
CA ILE A 159 -7.58 7.29 7.72
C ILE A 159 -7.67 8.40 6.65
N ILE A 160 -8.22 9.57 6.98
CA ILE A 160 -8.43 10.62 5.95
C ILE A 160 -7.10 11.29 5.58
N LEU A 161 -6.32 11.71 6.56
CA LEU A 161 -5.06 12.41 6.30
C LEU A 161 -3.92 11.43 6.05
N GLY A 162 -3.75 10.40 6.89
CA GLY A 162 -2.65 9.47 6.76
C GLY A 162 -2.75 8.58 5.52
N CYS A 163 -3.93 7.94 5.31
CA CYS A 163 -4.14 7.06 4.17
C CYS A 163 -4.61 7.83 2.92
N ALA A 164 -5.76 8.50 2.97
CA ALA A 164 -6.32 9.06 1.73
C ALA A 164 -5.54 10.28 1.23
N SER A 165 -5.04 11.15 2.13
CA SER A 165 -4.30 12.35 1.72
C SER A 165 -2.80 12.05 1.52
N LEU A 166 -2.05 11.68 2.55
CA LEU A 166 -0.60 11.54 2.44
C LEU A 166 -0.18 10.39 1.51
N ASP A 167 -0.87 9.25 1.52
CA ASP A 167 -0.59 8.14 0.61
C ASP A 167 -1.21 8.40 -0.78
N TRP A 168 -2.52 8.34 -0.93
CA TRP A 168 -3.16 8.34 -2.27
C TRP A 168 -3.04 9.68 -2.99
N ASP A 169 -3.36 10.80 -2.31
CA ASP A 169 -3.24 12.12 -2.92
C ASP A 169 -1.77 12.53 -3.06
N GLY A 170 -0.91 12.17 -2.10
CA GLY A 170 0.52 12.39 -2.17
C GLY A 170 1.16 11.73 -3.38
N LEU A 171 0.85 10.45 -3.65
CA LEU A 171 1.31 9.76 -4.87
C LEU A 171 0.77 10.40 -6.16
N ASN A 172 -0.46 10.90 -6.15
CA ASN A 172 -1.00 11.65 -7.27
C ASN A 172 -0.29 12.99 -7.47
N LEU A 173 0.04 13.68 -6.39
CA LEU A 173 0.75 14.96 -6.42
C LEU A 173 2.17 14.80 -6.96
N VAL A 174 2.96 13.82 -6.46
CA VAL A 174 4.32 13.56 -6.99
C VAL A 174 4.30 13.20 -8.47
N ARG A 175 3.27 12.48 -8.93
CA ARG A 175 3.06 12.17 -10.34
C ARG A 175 2.76 13.44 -11.18
N LYS A 176 1.84 14.28 -10.72
CA LYS A 176 1.48 15.54 -11.40
C LYS A 176 2.66 16.50 -11.52
N ARG A 177 3.54 16.51 -10.52
CA ARG A 177 4.74 17.38 -10.50
C ARG A 177 5.91 16.79 -11.31
N GLY A 178 5.76 15.59 -11.87
CA GLY A 178 6.83 14.92 -12.63
C GLY A 178 7.95 14.35 -11.76
N TYR A 179 7.72 14.22 -10.45
CA TYR A 179 8.67 13.64 -9.50
C TYR A 179 8.65 12.10 -9.52
N LEU A 180 7.63 11.52 -10.14
CA LEU A 180 7.49 10.09 -10.35
C LEU A 180 7.41 9.79 -11.84
N THR A 181 8.27 8.88 -12.31
CA THR A 181 8.21 8.39 -13.69
C THR A 181 6.94 7.57 -13.91
N VAL A 182 6.17 7.92 -14.93
CA VAL A 182 5.01 7.16 -15.37
C VAL A 182 5.41 6.38 -16.62
N PRO A 183 5.28 5.04 -16.63
CA PRO A 183 5.61 4.27 -17.81
C PRO A 183 4.74 4.66 -19.00
N ALA A 184 5.35 4.82 -20.17
CA ALA A 184 4.62 5.08 -21.40
C ALA A 184 3.69 3.90 -21.74
N LYS A 185 2.63 4.17 -22.53
CA LYS A 185 1.72 3.12 -22.99
C LYS A 185 2.50 1.98 -23.68
N GLY A 186 2.23 0.75 -23.26
CA GLY A 186 2.92 -0.43 -23.79
C GLY A 186 4.33 -0.66 -23.21
N THR A 187 4.69 0.06 -22.14
CA THR A 187 5.94 -0.13 -21.39
C THR A 187 5.65 -0.48 -19.94
N TYR A 188 6.67 -0.93 -19.23
CA TYR A 188 6.61 -1.13 -17.78
C TYR A 188 7.84 -0.53 -17.11
N LEU A 189 7.72 -0.27 -15.80
CA LEU A 189 8.76 0.25 -14.94
C LEU A 189 8.98 -0.74 -13.79
N PRO A 190 10.09 -1.48 -13.78
CA PRO A 190 10.43 -2.36 -12.67
C PRO A 190 11.02 -1.57 -11.50
N VAL A 191 10.72 -2.01 -10.28
CA VAL A 191 11.31 -1.51 -9.03
C VAL A 191 11.60 -2.71 -8.13
N ALA A 192 12.71 -2.68 -7.42
CA ALA A 192 13.03 -3.69 -6.43
C ALA A 192 13.77 -3.08 -5.23
N HIS A 193 13.65 -3.76 -4.07
CA HIS A 193 14.48 -3.46 -2.92
C HIS A 193 14.98 -4.74 -2.25
N GLN A 194 16.15 -4.66 -1.62
CA GLN A 194 16.79 -5.77 -0.94
C GLN A 194 16.03 -6.11 0.36
N ILE A 195 15.78 -7.41 0.58
CA ILE A 195 15.14 -7.93 1.79
C ILE A 195 16.19 -8.16 2.89
N GLY A 196 15.81 -7.95 4.15
CA GLY A 196 16.56 -8.39 5.32
C GLY A 196 17.60 -7.41 5.86
N GLY A 197 17.59 -6.16 5.41
CA GLY A 197 18.47 -5.11 5.94
C GLY A 197 17.92 -4.40 7.17
N GLY A 198 18.84 -3.72 7.91
CA GLY A 198 18.52 -2.96 9.12
C GLY A 198 17.67 -1.71 8.88
N GLY A 199 17.73 -1.13 7.68
CA GLY A 199 16.92 0.01 7.23
C GLY A 199 15.47 -0.33 6.98
N SER A 200 15.01 -1.39 7.60
CA SER A 200 13.73 -2.00 7.41
C SER A 200 12.59 -0.99 7.29
N LEU A 201 11.62 -1.31 6.46
CA LEU A 201 10.32 -0.64 6.36
C LEU A 201 9.48 -0.77 7.64
N ARG A 202 9.99 -1.45 8.68
CA ARG A 202 9.31 -1.64 9.97
C ARG A 202 9.13 -0.34 10.72
N GLY A 203 7.98 -0.18 11.36
CA GLY A 203 7.62 1.02 12.10
C GLY A 203 7.35 2.22 11.19
N ILE A 204 6.98 1.97 9.94
CA ILE A 204 6.55 2.97 8.96
C ILE A 204 5.07 2.74 8.68
N TYR A 205 4.21 3.72 8.99
CA TYR A 205 2.76 3.56 8.82
C TYR A 205 2.34 4.01 7.41
N TRP A 206 2.51 3.12 6.43
CA TRP A 206 2.34 3.43 5.02
C TRP A 206 1.53 2.42 4.21
N GLY A 207 1.28 1.24 4.75
CA GLY A 207 0.63 0.18 3.99
C GLY A 207 -0.87 0.29 4.01
N SER A 208 -1.49 0.28 2.84
CA SER A 208 -2.93 0.13 2.69
C SER A 208 -3.28 -1.16 1.98
N HIS A 209 -4.17 -1.94 2.60
CA HIS A 209 -4.83 -3.07 1.96
C HIS A 209 -6.25 -2.66 1.66
N SER A 210 -6.58 -2.56 0.39
CA SER A 210 -7.84 -1.98 -0.03
C SER A 210 -8.56 -2.85 -1.03
N TYR A 211 -9.83 -3.09 -0.80
CA TYR A 211 -10.73 -3.68 -1.75
C TYR A 211 -11.78 -2.65 -2.17
N HIS A 212 -11.82 -2.32 -3.46
CA HIS A 212 -12.60 -1.20 -3.98
C HIS A 212 -13.75 -1.65 -4.88
N GLU A 213 -14.96 -1.43 -4.42
CA GLU A 213 -16.20 -1.37 -5.22
C GLU A 213 -17.07 -0.23 -4.68
N THR A 214 -18.40 -0.25 -4.91
CA THR A 214 -19.32 0.77 -4.37
C THR A 214 -19.15 0.94 -2.86
N ILE A 215 -19.05 -0.16 -2.13
CA ILE A 215 -18.63 -0.18 -0.72
C ILE A 215 -17.22 -0.76 -0.68
N ALA A 216 -16.31 -0.04 -0.11
CA ALA A 216 -14.91 -0.41 -0.01
C ALA A 216 -14.50 -0.69 1.43
N VAL A 217 -13.52 -1.54 1.60
CA VAL A 217 -12.86 -1.82 2.87
C VAL A 217 -11.38 -1.56 2.70
N THR A 218 -10.77 -0.85 3.65
CA THR A 218 -9.33 -0.58 3.67
C THR A 218 -8.83 -0.79 5.09
N SER A 219 -7.66 -1.40 5.22
CA SER A 219 -6.88 -1.39 6.46
C SER A 219 -5.58 -0.65 6.20
N PHE A 220 -5.26 0.32 7.05
CA PHE A 220 -4.08 1.16 6.90
C PHE A 220 -3.23 1.15 8.16
N GLY A 221 -1.90 1.00 8.02
CA GLY A 221 -1.00 0.94 9.15
C GLY A 221 0.42 0.46 8.82
N ASP A 222 1.03 -0.30 9.72
CA ASP A 222 2.40 -0.80 9.64
C ASP A 222 2.48 -2.11 8.85
N HIS A 223 2.65 -1.99 7.55
CA HIS A 223 2.63 -3.12 6.61
C HIS A 223 3.71 -4.18 6.87
N TYR A 224 4.89 -3.78 7.33
CA TYR A 224 6.02 -4.70 7.46
C TYR A 224 6.27 -5.23 8.86
N SER A 225 5.76 -4.56 9.90
CA SER A 225 5.95 -5.02 11.27
C SER A 225 4.95 -6.07 11.70
N VAL A 226 3.78 -6.11 11.05
CA VAL A 226 2.71 -7.04 11.40
C VAL A 226 2.71 -8.21 10.45
N PRO A 227 2.86 -9.46 10.95
CA PRO A 227 2.72 -10.63 10.09
C PRO A 227 1.34 -10.67 9.44
N ARG A 228 1.29 -10.91 8.14
CA ARG A 228 0.02 -10.92 7.38
C ARG A 228 -1.05 -11.83 7.98
N ASN A 229 -0.65 -13.01 8.46
CA ASN A 229 -1.56 -13.97 9.10
C ASN A 229 -2.07 -13.54 10.48
N ALA A 230 -1.53 -12.47 11.07
CA ALA A 230 -1.96 -11.93 12.34
C ALA A 230 -2.88 -10.70 12.20
N LEU A 231 -3.11 -10.22 10.96
CA LEU A 231 -3.94 -9.05 10.72
C LEU A 231 -5.43 -9.37 10.94
N PRO A 232 -6.13 -8.64 11.79
CA PRO A 232 -7.57 -8.73 11.93
C PRO A 232 -8.25 -8.00 10.77
N ASP A 233 -7.85 -8.29 9.56
CA ASP A 233 -8.34 -7.68 8.35
C ASP A 233 -9.26 -8.67 7.65
N MET A 234 -10.48 -8.25 7.32
CA MET A 234 -11.47 -9.08 6.62
C MET A 234 -10.89 -9.65 5.33
N PHE A 235 -10.08 -8.86 4.65
CA PHE A 235 -9.46 -9.18 3.39
C PHE A 235 -8.42 -10.30 3.55
N PHE A 236 -7.44 -10.13 4.44
CA PHE A 236 -6.41 -11.13 4.71
C PHE A 236 -6.96 -12.41 5.33
N THR A 237 -7.96 -12.30 6.19
CA THR A 237 -8.62 -13.47 6.75
C THR A 237 -9.23 -14.34 5.66
N LEU A 238 -9.93 -13.73 4.71
CA LEU A 238 -10.51 -14.45 3.57
C LEU A 238 -9.42 -14.98 2.63
N GLU A 239 -8.40 -14.20 2.29
CA GLU A 239 -7.27 -14.66 1.47
C GLU A 239 -6.54 -15.85 2.10
N SER A 240 -6.24 -15.76 3.40
CA SER A 240 -5.58 -16.84 4.14
C SER A 240 -6.41 -18.12 4.10
N LEU A 241 -7.71 -18.03 4.38
CA LEU A 241 -8.60 -19.19 4.32
C LEU A 241 -8.68 -19.80 2.92
N LEU A 242 -8.78 -18.97 1.88
CA LEU A 242 -8.92 -19.41 0.50
C LEU A 242 -7.60 -19.93 -0.07
N GLY A 243 -6.46 -19.42 0.40
CA GLY A 243 -5.13 -19.93 0.03
C GLY A 243 -4.87 -21.39 0.48
N HIS A 244 -5.60 -21.86 1.50
CA HIS A 244 -5.55 -23.25 1.96
C HIS A 244 -6.53 -24.19 1.22
N MET A 245 -7.35 -23.66 0.31
CA MET A 245 -8.28 -24.51 -0.44
C MET A 245 -7.56 -25.31 -1.51
N GLU A 246 -7.88 -26.61 -1.60
CA GLU A 246 -7.47 -27.48 -2.71
C GLU A 246 -8.39 -27.30 -3.92
N GLY A 247 -7.84 -27.41 -5.13
CA GLY A 247 -8.62 -27.37 -6.37
C GLY A 247 -7.92 -26.64 -7.53
N PRO A 248 -8.55 -26.64 -8.72
CA PRO A 248 -8.00 -25.94 -9.89
C PRO A 248 -7.86 -24.43 -9.64
N GLU A 249 -6.70 -23.86 -9.95
CA GLU A 249 -6.36 -22.46 -9.65
C GLU A 249 -7.35 -21.44 -10.25
N ALA A 250 -7.79 -21.69 -11.51
CA ALA A 250 -8.79 -20.85 -12.16
C ALA A 250 -10.16 -20.86 -11.46
N LEU A 251 -10.52 -21.95 -10.78
CA LEU A 251 -11.76 -22.05 -10.01
C LEU A 251 -11.61 -21.35 -8.66
N LYS A 252 -10.46 -21.52 -8.00
CA LYS A 252 -10.13 -20.82 -6.75
C LYS A 252 -10.24 -19.30 -6.92
N SER A 253 -9.59 -18.73 -7.94
CA SER A 253 -9.64 -17.29 -8.22
C SER A 253 -11.09 -16.80 -8.38
N LYS A 254 -11.90 -17.48 -9.18
CA LYS A 254 -13.31 -17.10 -9.37
C LYS A 254 -14.15 -17.23 -8.10
N PHE A 255 -13.87 -18.24 -7.29
CA PHE A 255 -14.56 -18.42 -6.00
C PHE A 255 -14.17 -17.32 -5.00
N VAL A 256 -12.87 -16.97 -4.96
CA VAL A 256 -12.35 -15.85 -4.18
C VAL A 256 -13.09 -14.57 -4.55
N ASP A 257 -13.10 -14.21 -5.84
CA ASP A 257 -13.73 -12.99 -6.33
C ASP A 257 -15.22 -12.93 -5.97
N ALA A 258 -15.94 -14.04 -6.15
CA ALA A 258 -17.36 -14.14 -5.81
C ALA A 258 -17.61 -14.02 -4.31
N THR A 259 -16.77 -14.66 -3.49
CA THR A 259 -16.86 -14.61 -2.02
C THR A 259 -16.58 -13.21 -1.51
N TYR A 260 -15.52 -12.55 -2.01
CA TYR A 260 -15.22 -11.17 -1.68
C TYR A 260 -16.37 -10.23 -2.01
N ALA A 261 -16.91 -10.34 -3.21
CA ALA A 261 -18.03 -9.49 -3.63
C ALA A 261 -19.24 -9.64 -2.70
N LEU A 262 -19.58 -10.89 -2.33
CA LEU A 262 -20.73 -11.18 -1.47
C LEU A 262 -20.50 -10.73 -0.01
N VAL A 263 -19.40 -11.18 0.60
CA VAL A 263 -19.10 -10.89 2.02
C VAL A 263 -18.95 -9.39 2.22
N ARG A 264 -18.15 -8.73 1.39
CA ARG A 264 -17.94 -7.29 1.45
C ARG A 264 -19.22 -6.50 1.32
N ARG A 265 -20.06 -6.82 0.33
CA ARG A 265 -21.32 -6.11 0.13
C ARG A 265 -22.22 -6.22 1.37
N ARG A 266 -22.40 -7.42 1.93
CA ARG A 266 -23.28 -7.65 3.07
C ARG A 266 -22.71 -7.10 4.37
N ALA A 267 -21.44 -7.37 4.65
CA ALA A 267 -20.74 -6.78 5.78
C ALA A 267 -20.68 -5.24 5.67
N GLY A 268 -20.36 -4.71 4.49
CA GLY A 268 -20.31 -3.28 4.24
C GLY A 268 -21.65 -2.57 4.48
N MET A 269 -22.77 -3.16 4.05
CA MET A 269 -24.11 -2.61 4.31
C MET A 269 -24.43 -2.58 5.80
N MET A 270 -24.07 -3.65 6.54
CA MET A 270 -24.20 -3.66 8.01
C MET A 270 -23.37 -2.55 8.63
N MET A 271 -22.09 -2.44 8.24
CA MET A 271 -21.18 -1.42 8.76
C MET A 271 -21.66 0.00 8.46
N LEU A 272 -22.11 0.28 7.24
CA LEU A 272 -22.71 1.58 6.87
C LEU A 272 -23.93 1.91 7.73
N SER A 273 -24.75 0.92 8.08
CA SER A 273 -25.89 1.16 8.97
C SER A 273 -25.46 1.56 10.39
N LEU A 274 -24.31 1.06 10.85
CA LEU A 274 -23.74 1.36 12.17
C LEU A 274 -23.07 2.76 12.23
N ARG A 275 -22.83 3.41 11.07
CA ARG A 275 -22.29 4.79 11.02
C ARG A 275 -23.10 5.77 11.86
N LYS A 276 -24.41 5.59 11.91
CA LYS A 276 -25.36 6.48 12.61
C LYS A 276 -25.61 6.10 14.06
N GLY A 277 -24.91 5.10 14.60
CA GLY A 277 -25.04 4.64 15.97
C GLY A 277 -25.45 3.18 16.09
N GLU A 278 -25.75 2.78 17.30
CA GLU A 278 -26.05 1.41 17.67
C GLU A 278 -27.29 0.83 16.97
N LYS A 279 -27.22 -0.47 16.63
CA LYS A 279 -28.31 -1.22 15.98
C LYS A 279 -28.63 -2.52 16.72
N THR A 280 -29.90 -2.92 16.66
CA THR A 280 -30.30 -4.29 17.00
C THR A 280 -29.98 -5.25 15.84
N LEU A 281 -29.93 -6.55 16.07
CA LEU A 281 -29.79 -7.56 15.03
C LEU A 281 -30.85 -7.38 13.92
N LYS A 282 -32.12 -7.15 14.30
CA LYS A 282 -33.20 -6.91 13.34
C LYS A 282 -32.92 -5.75 12.39
N GLN A 283 -32.37 -4.64 12.88
CA GLN A 283 -32.01 -3.50 12.06
C GLN A 283 -30.80 -3.81 11.12
N LEU A 284 -29.86 -4.67 11.56
CA LEU A 284 -28.77 -5.15 10.71
C LEU A 284 -29.25 -6.12 9.62
N VAL A 285 -30.24 -6.95 9.92
CA VAL A 285 -30.96 -7.81 8.95
C VAL A 285 -31.60 -6.94 7.87
N GLU A 286 -32.39 -5.94 8.26
CA GLU A 286 -33.03 -5.01 7.34
C GLU A 286 -31.99 -4.27 6.45
N ALA A 287 -30.87 -3.82 7.03
CA ALA A 287 -29.83 -3.10 6.31
C ALA A 287 -29.07 -3.98 5.30
N SER A 288 -28.80 -5.24 5.65
CA SER A 288 -27.98 -6.14 4.83
C SER A 288 -28.79 -6.96 3.83
N GLY A 289 -30.11 -7.11 4.05
CA GLY A 289 -30.99 -8.01 3.28
C GLY A 289 -30.63 -9.49 3.46
N LEU A 290 -30.03 -9.85 4.60
CA LEU A 290 -29.79 -11.23 5.03
C LEU A 290 -30.97 -11.75 5.84
N THR A 291 -31.08 -13.08 5.98
CA THR A 291 -31.95 -13.69 6.98
C THR A 291 -31.36 -13.49 8.39
N ASP A 292 -32.18 -13.64 9.44
CA ASP A 292 -31.72 -13.53 10.84
C ASP A 292 -30.51 -14.44 11.12
N ALA A 293 -30.57 -15.70 10.64
CA ALA A 293 -29.51 -16.67 10.84
C ALA A 293 -28.20 -16.29 10.11
N GLU A 294 -28.29 -15.76 8.89
CA GLU A 294 -27.14 -15.29 8.12
C GLU A 294 -26.56 -14.01 8.72
N ALA A 295 -27.42 -13.07 9.13
CA ALA A 295 -27.01 -11.84 9.78
C ALA A 295 -26.28 -12.12 11.10
N GLN A 296 -26.76 -13.05 11.90
CA GLN A 296 -26.08 -13.44 13.13
C GLN A 296 -24.69 -14.04 12.86
N LYS A 297 -24.53 -14.87 11.83
CA LYS A 297 -23.22 -15.41 11.42
C LYS A 297 -22.28 -14.29 10.97
N MET A 298 -22.79 -13.35 10.16
CA MET A 298 -22.00 -12.20 9.70
C MET A 298 -21.59 -11.30 10.86
N VAL A 299 -22.50 -11.01 11.79
CA VAL A 299 -22.19 -10.23 13.00
C VAL A 299 -21.13 -10.94 13.85
N ASN A 300 -21.24 -12.25 14.06
CA ASN A 300 -20.24 -13.00 14.82
C ASN A 300 -18.85 -12.91 14.14
N PHE A 301 -18.80 -13.00 12.81
CA PHE A 301 -17.55 -12.81 12.06
C PHE A 301 -16.97 -11.39 12.24
N LEU A 302 -17.82 -10.35 12.17
CA LEU A 302 -17.40 -8.97 12.38
C LEU A 302 -16.97 -8.68 13.83
N LEU A 303 -17.55 -9.38 14.82
CA LEU A 303 -17.13 -9.32 16.21
C LEU A 303 -15.72 -9.92 16.40
N GLU A 304 -15.43 -11.06 15.78
CA GLU A 304 -14.09 -11.68 15.82
C GLU A 304 -13.01 -10.79 15.20
N LEU A 305 -13.38 -10.03 14.17
CA LEU A 305 -12.48 -9.04 13.54
C LEU A 305 -12.42 -7.71 14.30
N ASN A 306 -13.19 -7.52 15.35
CA ASN A 306 -13.36 -6.24 16.05
C ASN A 306 -13.87 -5.07 15.15
N TYR A 307 -14.61 -5.40 14.09
CA TYR A 307 -15.29 -4.39 13.26
C TYR A 307 -16.60 -3.94 13.91
N VAL A 308 -17.15 -4.79 14.76
CA VAL A 308 -18.36 -4.58 15.55
C VAL A 308 -18.06 -4.88 17.00
N SER A 309 -18.67 -4.14 17.91
CA SER A 309 -18.70 -4.42 19.35
C SER A 309 -20.14 -4.43 19.86
N THR A 310 -20.36 -4.99 21.05
CA THR A 310 -21.68 -5.06 21.67
C THR A 310 -21.70 -4.16 22.89
N VAL A 311 -22.72 -3.31 22.98
CA VAL A 311 -23.02 -2.46 24.15
C VAL A 311 -24.50 -2.63 24.47
N ASP A 312 -24.83 -3.05 25.67
CA ASP A 312 -26.22 -3.26 26.17
C ASP A 312 -27.11 -4.08 25.22
N GLY A 313 -26.52 -5.13 24.61
CA GLY A 313 -27.21 -6.00 23.65
C GLY A 313 -27.46 -5.40 22.27
N ARG A 314 -26.88 -4.27 21.99
CA ARG A 314 -26.89 -3.60 20.67
C ARG A 314 -25.49 -3.63 20.06
N TYR A 315 -25.43 -3.55 18.75
CA TYR A 315 -24.19 -3.57 17.98
C TYR A 315 -23.79 -2.14 17.59
N GLN A 316 -22.51 -1.83 17.72
CA GLN A 316 -21.89 -0.57 17.28
C GLN A 316 -20.57 -0.83 16.53
N SER A 317 -20.13 0.15 15.74
CA SER A 317 -18.83 0.07 15.06
C SER A 317 -17.75 0.83 15.85
N PRO A 318 -16.68 0.16 16.31
CA PRO A 318 -15.51 0.83 16.89
C PRO A 318 -14.51 1.33 15.84
N ILE A 319 -14.71 1.02 14.56
CA ILE A 319 -13.86 1.43 13.46
C ILE A 319 -14.49 2.55 12.63
N PRO A 320 -13.70 3.36 11.90
CA PRO A 320 -14.25 4.39 11.02
C PRO A 320 -15.14 3.80 9.93
N VAL A 321 -16.30 4.42 9.76
CA VAL A 321 -17.22 4.15 8.66
C VAL A 321 -17.57 5.48 8.01
N PHE A 322 -17.43 5.58 6.68
CA PHE A 322 -17.72 6.81 5.94
C PHE A 322 -18.85 6.59 4.94
N ASP A 323 -19.93 7.36 5.09
CA ASP A 323 -21.06 7.40 4.16
C ASP A 323 -21.09 8.75 3.39
N GLU A 324 -22.12 8.98 2.59
CA GLU A 324 -22.23 10.19 1.77
C GLU A 324 -22.27 11.48 2.61
N HIS A 325 -22.72 11.43 3.88
CA HIS A 325 -22.75 12.60 4.76
C HIS A 325 -21.33 13.05 5.18
N ASP A 326 -20.35 12.16 5.07
CA ASP A 326 -18.94 12.46 5.39
C ASP A 326 -18.20 13.14 4.23
N GLU A 327 -18.75 13.10 3.00
CA GLU A 327 -18.06 13.58 1.80
C GLU A 327 -17.55 15.03 1.90
N PRO A 328 -18.34 16.02 2.38
CA PRO A 328 -17.86 17.40 2.51
C PRO A 328 -16.66 17.52 3.46
N MET A 329 -16.73 16.86 4.62
CA MET A 329 -15.67 16.84 5.60
C MET A 329 -14.40 16.16 5.07
N VAL A 330 -14.54 15.02 4.39
CA VAL A 330 -13.41 14.30 3.81
C VAL A 330 -12.73 15.15 2.72
N LYS A 331 -13.49 15.83 1.87
CA LYS A 331 -12.96 16.73 0.86
C LYS A 331 -12.20 17.91 1.48
N GLU A 332 -12.75 18.53 2.52
CA GLU A 332 -12.13 19.66 3.24
C GLU A 332 -10.78 19.23 3.84
N LEU A 333 -10.72 18.09 4.51
CA LEU A 333 -9.47 17.56 5.10
C LEU A 333 -8.44 17.14 4.04
N ARG A 334 -8.86 16.49 2.96
CA ARG A 334 -7.95 16.12 1.86
C ARG A 334 -7.38 17.37 1.17
N HIS A 335 -8.20 18.41 1.00
CA HIS A 335 -7.73 19.68 0.47
C HIS A 335 -6.67 20.31 1.38
N LEU A 336 -6.94 20.36 2.70
CA LEU A 336 -5.96 20.82 3.68
C LEU A 336 -4.66 20.02 3.61
N GLY A 337 -4.73 18.69 3.55
CA GLY A 337 -3.55 17.84 3.41
C GLY A 337 -2.80 18.10 2.10
N GLN A 338 -3.52 18.32 0.99
CA GLN A 338 -2.92 18.67 -0.30
C GLN A 338 -2.19 20.01 -0.24
N GLU A 339 -2.78 21.07 0.32
CA GLU A 339 -2.12 22.37 0.51
C GLU A 339 -0.80 22.24 1.29
N VAL A 340 -0.82 21.45 2.37
CA VAL A 340 0.38 21.22 3.19
C VAL A 340 1.46 20.48 2.38
N MET A 341 1.09 19.42 1.65
CA MET A 341 2.04 18.66 0.83
C MET A 341 2.60 19.49 -0.32
N GLU A 342 1.77 20.28 -1.01
CA GLU A 342 2.21 21.14 -2.11
C GLU A 342 3.28 22.12 -1.67
N LYS A 343 3.03 22.83 -0.55
CA LYS A 343 4.00 23.75 0.04
C LYS A 343 5.27 23.04 0.49
N TRP A 344 5.12 21.89 1.16
CA TRP A 344 6.25 21.09 1.63
C TRP A 344 7.14 20.63 0.44
N PHE A 345 6.58 20.16 -0.66
CA PHE A 345 7.35 19.76 -1.84
C PHE A 345 8.08 20.95 -2.48
N GLU A 346 7.48 22.13 -2.51
CA GLU A 346 8.13 23.34 -3.03
C GLU A 346 9.38 23.70 -2.25
N GLU A 347 9.34 23.52 -0.93
CA GLU A 347 10.42 23.88 -0.02
C GLU A 347 11.52 22.79 0.05
N HIS A 348 11.16 21.51 -0.06
CA HIS A 348 12.03 20.38 0.30
C HIS A 348 12.53 19.52 -0.87
N TYR A 349 11.76 19.41 -1.98
CA TYR A 349 12.04 18.42 -3.03
C TYR A 349 13.44 18.52 -3.63
N LYS A 350 13.96 19.73 -3.90
CA LYS A 350 15.28 19.90 -4.49
C LYS A 350 16.38 19.37 -3.57
N ALA A 351 16.36 19.77 -2.30
CA ALA A 351 17.32 19.31 -1.30
C ALA A 351 17.25 17.79 -1.09
N LEU A 352 16.04 17.23 -1.10
CA LEU A 352 15.81 15.80 -1.03
C LEU A 352 16.49 15.05 -2.21
N CYS A 353 16.33 15.53 -3.44
CA CYS A 353 16.99 14.95 -4.60
C CYS A 353 18.53 15.02 -4.50
N GLU A 354 19.07 16.12 -4.00
CA GLU A 354 20.51 16.27 -3.79
C GLU A 354 21.04 15.28 -2.75
N GLN A 355 20.35 15.09 -1.65
CA GLN A 355 20.70 14.14 -0.60
C GLN A 355 20.65 12.67 -1.05
N LEU A 356 19.79 12.34 -2.02
CA LEU A 356 19.60 10.99 -2.55
C LEU A 356 20.32 10.73 -3.89
N SER A 357 21.19 11.66 -4.33
CA SER A 357 21.88 11.58 -5.62
C SER A 357 22.90 10.44 -5.72
N ASP A 358 23.35 9.88 -4.62
CA ASP A 358 24.34 8.78 -4.55
C ASP A 358 23.75 7.40 -4.27
N LEU A 359 22.41 7.23 -4.32
CA LEU A 359 21.78 5.90 -4.30
C LEU A 359 22.32 5.04 -5.45
N ALA A 360 22.47 3.74 -5.24
CA ALA A 360 23.04 2.82 -6.23
C ALA A 360 22.41 2.94 -7.62
N PRO A 361 21.06 2.93 -7.79
CA PRO A 361 20.47 3.11 -9.11
C PRO A 361 20.78 4.50 -9.70
N VAL A 362 20.82 5.56 -8.88
CA VAL A 362 21.10 6.93 -9.37
C VAL A 362 22.54 7.05 -9.84
N ARG A 363 23.51 6.49 -9.12
CA ARG A 363 24.93 6.40 -9.58
C ARG A 363 25.05 5.63 -10.89
N CYS A 364 24.19 4.64 -11.11
CA CYS A 364 24.11 3.90 -12.37
C CYS A 364 23.37 4.68 -13.48
N GLY A 365 22.94 5.92 -13.26
CA GLY A 365 22.23 6.76 -14.23
C GLY A 365 20.73 6.41 -14.38
N VAL A 366 20.15 5.68 -13.45
CA VAL A 366 18.70 5.51 -13.35
C VAL A 366 18.11 6.77 -12.69
N PRO A 367 17.13 7.44 -13.28
CA PRO A 367 16.53 8.63 -12.68
C PRO A 367 15.95 8.33 -11.30
N LEU A 368 16.17 9.19 -10.31
CA LEU A 368 15.56 9.05 -8.97
C LEU A 368 14.03 8.92 -9.06
N ALA A 369 13.41 9.60 -10.04
CA ALA A 369 11.97 9.54 -10.28
C ALA A 369 11.42 8.12 -10.57
N GLU A 370 12.26 7.17 -11.00
CA GLU A 370 11.86 5.76 -11.19
C GLU A 370 11.65 5.04 -9.85
N GLY A 371 12.37 5.45 -8.79
CA GLY A 371 12.27 4.90 -7.42
C GLY A 371 11.66 5.85 -6.39
N PHE A 372 11.24 7.06 -6.78
CA PHE A 372 10.75 8.07 -5.83
C PHE A 372 9.47 7.64 -5.09
N TYR A 373 8.74 6.73 -5.65
CA TYR A 373 7.62 6.04 -4.99
C TYR A 373 8.04 5.48 -3.61
N GLU A 374 9.17 4.75 -3.52
CA GLU A 374 9.68 4.23 -2.25
C GLU A 374 10.08 5.35 -1.29
N VAL A 375 10.79 6.36 -1.78
CA VAL A 375 11.19 7.53 -0.97
C VAL A 375 9.97 8.20 -0.34
N TRP A 376 8.90 8.39 -1.10
CA TRP A 376 7.68 9.00 -0.61
C TRP A 376 7.00 8.14 0.46
N HIS A 377 6.99 6.81 0.28
CA HIS A 377 6.45 5.89 1.29
C HIS A 377 7.18 6.00 2.63
N TYR A 378 8.51 6.12 2.61
CA TYR A 378 9.27 6.37 3.83
C TYR A 378 8.88 7.71 4.48
N ILE A 379 8.81 8.79 3.70
CA ILE A 379 8.52 10.13 4.22
C ILE A 379 7.14 10.19 4.87
N PHE A 380 6.09 9.84 4.13
CA PHE A 380 4.75 9.97 4.70
C PHE A 380 4.45 8.91 5.76
N GLY A 381 5.00 7.71 5.63
CA GLY A 381 4.81 6.66 6.62
C GLY A 381 5.48 6.99 7.96
N LEU A 382 6.66 7.60 7.94
CA LEU A 382 7.31 8.15 9.13
C LEU A 382 6.59 9.39 9.65
N ALA A 383 6.07 10.27 8.78
CA ALA A 383 5.25 11.40 9.19
C ALA A 383 3.98 10.94 9.91
N ASN A 384 3.34 9.87 9.45
CA ASN A 384 2.21 9.25 10.15
C ASN A 384 2.59 8.80 11.56
N ARG A 385 3.77 8.19 11.74
CA ARG A 385 4.29 7.81 13.06
C ARG A 385 4.51 9.02 13.96
N GLU A 386 5.10 10.09 13.45
CA GLU A 386 5.29 11.35 14.20
C GLU A 386 3.94 11.97 14.61
N LEU A 387 2.94 11.93 13.73
CA LEU A 387 1.59 12.44 13.99
C LEU A 387 0.83 11.60 15.03
N VAL A 388 1.07 10.26 15.05
CA VAL A 388 0.61 9.39 16.14
C VAL A 388 1.27 9.77 17.45
N ALA A 389 2.60 9.90 17.47
CA ALA A 389 3.34 10.28 18.68
C ALA A 389 2.90 11.66 19.22
N ALA A 390 2.57 12.61 18.34
CA ALA A 390 2.04 13.92 18.70
C ALA A 390 0.55 13.92 19.09
N GLY A 391 -0.14 12.78 19.00
CA GLY A 391 -1.56 12.63 19.34
C GLY A 391 -2.52 13.34 18.37
N LEU A 392 -2.12 13.58 17.13
CA LEU A 392 -3.03 14.01 16.07
C LEU A 392 -3.73 12.82 15.44
N PHE A 393 -3.05 11.70 15.32
CA PHE A 393 -3.59 10.43 14.81
C PHE A 393 -3.75 9.42 15.95
N ALA A 394 -4.69 8.49 15.80
CA ALA A 394 -4.79 7.34 16.69
C ALA A 394 -3.63 6.38 16.44
N ASP A 395 -3.16 5.75 17.52
CA ASP A 395 -2.13 4.72 17.43
C ASP A 395 -2.73 3.42 16.84
N PRO A 396 -2.22 2.91 15.70
CA PRO A 396 -2.64 1.64 15.15
C PRO A 396 -2.27 0.43 16.03
N TYR A 397 -1.41 0.62 17.04
CA TYR A 397 -1.06 -0.38 18.06
C TYR A 397 -1.80 -0.20 19.38
N ASP A 398 -2.84 0.65 19.46
CA ASP A 398 -3.63 0.79 20.69
C ASP A 398 -4.36 -0.53 21.01
N ASP A 399 -3.82 -1.30 21.95
CA ASP A 399 -4.34 -2.60 22.38
C ASP A 399 -5.80 -2.54 22.86
N ARG A 400 -6.24 -1.39 23.41
CA ARG A 400 -7.63 -1.19 23.84
C ARG A 400 -8.62 -1.22 22.69
N ARG A 401 -8.13 -0.98 21.44
CA ARG A 401 -8.94 -0.96 20.23
C ARG A 401 -8.72 -2.19 19.34
N PHE A 402 -7.80 -3.07 19.72
CA PHE A 402 -7.47 -4.31 18.99
C PHE A 402 -7.01 -4.09 17.54
N PHE A 403 -6.42 -2.95 17.23
CA PHE A 403 -6.00 -2.61 15.86
C PHE A 403 -4.77 -3.37 15.36
N LYS A 404 -3.94 -3.90 16.25
CA LYS A 404 -2.78 -4.75 15.95
C LYS A 404 -1.87 -4.21 14.84
N GLY A 405 -1.65 -2.90 14.81
CA GLY A 405 -0.82 -2.21 13.82
C GLY A 405 -1.54 -1.72 12.57
N PHE A 406 -2.85 -2.02 12.42
CA PHE A 406 -3.69 -1.56 11.31
C PHE A 406 -5.03 -1.04 11.81
N ILE A 407 -5.49 0.05 11.23
CA ILE A 407 -6.85 0.57 11.47
C ILE A 407 -7.72 0.21 10.25
N PRO A 408 -8.67 -0.72 10.42
CA PRO A 408 -9.63 -1.03 9.37
C PRO A 408 -10.67 0.09 9.23
N THR A 409 -11.20 0.25 8.04
CA THR A 409 -12.28 1.20 7.74
C THR A 409 -13.19 0.67 6.64
N VAL A 410 -14.46 1.06 6.70
CA VAL A 410 -15.46 0.76 5.65
C VAL A 410 -16.00 2.07 5.11
N TYR A 411 -16.15 2.20 3.79
CA TYR A 411 -16.57 3.46 3.21
C TYR A 411 -17.27 3.27 1.85
N ILE A 412 -18.09 4.26 1.49
CA ILE A 412 -18.57 4.40 0.13
C ILE A 412 -17.41 4.94 -0.72
N LEU A 413 -17.09 4.27 -1.81
CA LEU A 413 -15.86 4.49 -2.58
C LEU A 413 -15.61 5.96 -2.92
N ASN A 414 -16.64 6.66 -3.43
CA ASN A 414 -16.49 8.05 -3.86
C ASN A 414 -16.28 9.03 -2.69
N VAL A 415 -16.64 8.64 -1.47
CA VAL A 415 -16.50 9.49 -0.28
C VAL A 415 -15.02 9.62 0.11
N LEU A 416 -14.34 8.50 0.34
CA LEU A 416 -12.95 8.52 0.81
C LEU A 416 -11.95 8.62 -0.34
N LYS A 417 -12.19 7.95 -1.46
CA LYS A 417 -11.26 7.92 -2.59
C LYS A 417 -11.42 9.09 -3.56
N GLY A 418 -12.56 9.77 -3.52
CA GLY A 418 -12.90 10.86 -4.43
C GLY A 418 -13.30 10.36 -5.83
N SER A 419 -13.87 11.24 -6.63
CA SER A 419 -14.06 10.98 -8.06
C SER A 419 -12.68 11.00 -8.72
N ILE A 420 -12.18 9.83 -9.07
CA ILE A 420 -10.93 9.66 -9.82
C ILE A 420 -11.16 10.10 -11.28
#